data_cee4446c684b33217292bdc72a9374ff
#
_entry.id   cee4446c684b33217292bdc72a9374ff
#
_cell.length_a   1.000
_cell.length_b   1.000
_cell.length_c   1.000
_cell.angle_alpha   90.00
_cell.angle_beta   90.00
_cell.angle_gamma   90.00
#
_symmetry.space_group_name_H-M   'P 1'
#
loop_
_entity.id
_entity.type
_entity.pdbx_description
1 polymer ?
#
loop_
_entity_poly.entity_id
_entity_poly.type
_entity_poly.pdbx_seq_one_letter_code
_entity_poly.pdbx_strand_id
1 'polypeptide(L)'
;MPTRARRRPSPQRRARARAAREGVGEVLELRIGEPAHGGACVARDASGRVVFVRHTLPGERVRARVTSVRNTLAWADAIEILDASADRVSPVWPQAGPSGVGGGELSHVAPPAQRRWKEHVIAGQIRRVGGEALAEAVDAIGGVRVAPARGDGEPGDRLAHRRNRIEFVIGTDGAPGMHVYRGKRLIPLDSMPLAAPAIAGLGLFDGDSPWKRVWAPGERVRALSPTPGSAYVVCASGVYGADARRTGSRALAWPVEIGGEEHVYGVRPTGFWQTHVRGAQVLAEEVLDAARAETGGAVLELYSGAGLFTAPLARAVGEGGRLASLEGDEGAVADAADNLAPFPWAQTFIGGIDAQGVAELAGGLGRAPDVVVADPPRAGAGRQVCEAMAALGAPRLVLVSCDPAAGARDLRALAGAGYRLESLRAWDLFPHTHHVEIVAALTRA
;
A
#
# COMPACT_ATOMS: atom_id res chain seq x y z
N MET A 1 -3.23 -0.55 -46.93
CA MET A 1 -3.84 -1.00 -45.67
C MET A 1 -5.05 -0.12 -45.39
N PRO A 2 -6.26 -0.64 -45.20
CA PRO A 2 -7.45 0.20 -44.99
C PRO A 2 -7.47 0.78 -43.59
N THR A 3 -7.61 2.09 -43.50
CA THR A 3 -7.81 2.90 -42.29
C THR A 3 -9.07 2.45 -41.56
N ARG A 4 -8.92 1.91 -40.34
CA ARG A 4 -10.05 1.60 -39.45
C ARG A 4 -10.82 2.87 -39.13
N ALA A 5 -11.99 3.06 -39.72
CA ALA A 5 -12.92 4.09 -39.38
C ALA A 5 -13.30 3.99 -37.89
N ARG A 6 -13.03 5.04 -37.10
CA ARG A 6 -13.48 5.14 -35.70
C ARG A 6 -15.03 5.15 -35.68
N ARG A 7 -15.64 4.06 -35.20
CA ARG A 7 -17.08 3.94 -34.98
C ARG A 7 -17.56 5.08 -34.09
N ARG A 8 -18.50 5.86 -34.53
CA ARG A 8 -19.16 6.90 -33.73
C ARG A 8 -19.85 6.23 -32.53
N PRO A 9 -19.69 6.75 -31.29
CA PRO A 9 -20.35 6.19 -30.13
C PRO A 9 -21.87 6.23 -30.24
N SER A 10 -22.54 5.20 -29.72
CA SER A 10 -24.01 5.07 -29.74
C SER A 10 -24.71 6.23 -29.02
N PRO A 11 -25.96 6.55 -29.33
CA PRO A 11 -26.74 7.60 -28.67
C PRO A 11 -26.79 7.45 -27.14
N GLN A 12 -26.93 6.22 -26.65
CA GLN A 12 -26.89 5.89 -25.21
C GLN A 12 -25.51 6.19 -24.57
N ARG A 13 -24.42 5.93 -25.29
CA ARG A 13 -23.07 6.26 -24.82
C ARG A 13 -22.84 7.78 -24.80
N ARG A 14 -23.43 8.51 -25.75
CA ARG A 14 -23.39 9.99 -25.77
C ARG A 14 -24.23 10.58 -24.64
N ALA A 15 -25.45 10.07 -24.39
CA ALA A 15 -26.30 10.49 -23.28
C ALA A 15 -25.65 10.25 -21.92
N ARG A 16 -25.05 9.07 -21.71
CA ARG A 16 -24.25 8.76 -20.48
C ARG A 16 -23.03 9.67 -20.34
N ALA A 17 -22.33 9.98 -21.43
CA ALA A 17 -21.17 10.89 -21.40
C ALA A 17 -21.60 12.35 -21.15
N ARG A 18 -22.82 12.77 -21.58
CA ARG A 18 -23.38 14.07 -21.28
C ARG A 18 -23.82 14.18 -19.83
N ALA A 19 -24.55 13.20 -19.31
CA ALA A 19 -24.95 13.12 -17.90
C ALA A 19 -23.74 13.05 -16.94
N ALA A 20 -22.65 12.38 -17.35
CA ALA A 20 -21.41 12.34 -16.60
C ALA A 20 -20.62 13.67 -16.58
N ARG A 21 -20.99 14.64 -17.43
CA ARG A 21 -20.39 15.99 -17.45
C ARG A 21 -21.28 17.04 -16.79
N GLU A 22 -22.55 16.74 -16.58
CA GLU A 22 -23.51 17.64 -15.96
C GLU A 22 -23.15 17.79 -14.46
N GLY A 23 -22.84 19.02 -14.04
CA GLY A 23 -22.38 19.35 -12.69
C GLY A 23 -20.86 19.32 -12.48
N VAL A 24 -20.04 18.86 -13.43
CA VAL A 24 -18.57 18.95 -13.31
C VAL A 24 -18.14 20.41 -13.42
N GLY A 25 -17.31 20.86 -12.44
CA GLY A 25 -16.87 22.25 -12.30
C GLY A 25 -17.78 23.10 -11.41
N GLU A 26 -18.97 22.61 -11.06
CA GLU A 26 -19.86 23.23 -10.09
C GLU A 26 -19.17 23.40 -8.73
N VAL A 27 -19.39 24.51 -8.06
CA VAL A 27 -18.91 24.76 -6.71
C VAL A 27 -20.07 24.62 -5.74
N LEU A 28 -19.93 23.70 -4.80
CA LEU A 28 -20.93 23.38 -3.79
C LEU A 28 -20.43 23.83 -2.41
N GLU A 29 -21.29 24.42 -1.60
CA GLU A 29 -21.04 24.57 -0.18
C GLU A 29 -21.56 23.34 0.55
N LEU A 30 -20.68 22.65 1.28
CA LEU A 30 -20.95 21.35 1.88
C LEU A 30 -20.53 21.29 3.33
N ARG A 31 -21.32 20.64 4.15
CA ARG A 31 -20.92 20.16 5.47
C ARG A 31 -20.37 18.75 5.35
N ILE A 32 -19.18 18.54 5.90
CA ILE A 32 -18.41 17.31 5.72
C ILE A 32 -18.77 16.31 6.82
N GLY A 33 -19.14 15.11 6.42
CA GLY A 33 -19.38 13.96 7.28
C GLY A 33 -18.16 13.07 7.43
N GLU A 34 -18.37 11.78 7.63
CA GLU A 34 -17.37 10.81 8.02
C GLU A 34 -16.38 10.47 6.88
N PRO A 35 -15.19 9.96 7.25
CA PRO A 35 -14.22 9.43 6.30
C PRO A 35 -14.76 8.26 5.48
N ALA A 36 -14.38 8.22 4.22
CA ALA A 36 -14.66 7.13 3.32
C ALA A 36 -13.38 6.46 2.81
N HIS A 37 -13.51 5.23 2.37
CA HIS A 37 -12.42 4.53 1.70
C HIS A 37 -11.94 5.30 0.46
N GLY A 38 -10.62 5.44 0.29
CA GLY A 38 -10.01 6.14 -0.84
C GLY A 38 -9.66 7.62 -0.58
N GLY A 39 -9.63 8.06 0.70
CA GLY A 39 -9.07 9.36 1.10
C GLY A 39 -9.99 10.56 0.90
N ALA A 40 -11.30 10.34 0.89
CA ALA A 40 -12.33 11.38 0.85
C ALA A 40 -13.25 11.28 2.07
N CYS A 41 -13.92 12.37 2.42
CA CYS A 41 -15.07 12.34 3.31
C CYS A 41 -16.39 12.34 2.53
N VAL A 42 -17.46 11.86 3.17
CA VAL A 42 -18.80 11.88 2.60
C VAL A 42 -19.50 13.20 2.93
N ALA A 43 -20.18 13.77 1.96
CA ALA A 43 -21.12 14.89 2.15
C ALA A 43 -22.41 14.64 1.35
N ARG A 44 -23.44 15.47 1.58
CA ARG A 44 -24.65 15.51 0.76
C ARG A 44 -24.86 16.94 0.29
N ASP A 45 -25.18 17.09 -1.00
CA ASP A 45 -25.59 18.38 -1.53
C ASP A 45 -27.07 18.70 -1.21
N ALA A 46 -27.53 19.87 -1.61
CA ALA A 46 -28.89 20.33 -1.38
C ALA A 46 -29.98 19.43 -1.99
N SER A 47 -29.64 18.62 -2.99
CA SER A 47 -30.55 17.63 -3.59
C SER A 47 -30.55 16.28 -2.87
N GLY A 48 -29.70 16.10 -1.83
CA GLY A 48 -29.49 14.83 -1.13
C GLY A 48 -28.50 13.89 -1.83
N ARG A 49 -27.89 14.31 -2.95
CA ARG A 49 -26.88 13.53 -3.68
C ARG A 49 -25.62 13.35 -2.81
N VAL A 50 -25.09 12.13 -2.79
CA VAL A 50 -23.83 11.85 -2.10
C VAL A 50 -22.65 12.42 -2.87
N VAL A 51 -21.80 13.17 -2.16
CA VAL A 51 -20.58 13.77 -2.69
C VAL A 51 -19.39 13.27 -1.88
N PHE A 52 -18.41 12.65 -2.52
CA PHE A 52 -17.13 12.31 -1.93
C PHE A 52 -16.17 13.49 -2.08
N VAL A 53 -15.82 14.12 -0.97
CA VAL A 53 -15.00 15.35 -0.97
C VAL A 53 -13.61 15.06 -0.44
N ARG A 54 -12.59 15.31 -1.26
CA ARG A 54 -11.19 15.16 -0.87
C ARG A 54 -10.67 16.45 -0.23
N HIS A 55 -9.56 16.32 0.49
CA HIS A 55 -8.87 17.40 1.19
C HIS A 55 -9.73 18.07 2.27
N THR A 56 -10.60 17.28 2.90
CA THR A 56 -11.51 17.69 3.97
C THR A 56 -11.35 16.83 5.20
N LEU A 57 -11.89 17.31 6.32
CA LEU A 57 -11.98 16.62 7.60
C LEU A 57 -13.44 16.58 8.06
N PRO A 58 -13.84 15.57 8.86
CA PRO A 58 -15.16 15.52 9.46
C PRO A 58 -15.53 16.79 10.20
N GLY A 59 -16.78 17.24 10.06
CA GLY A 59 -17.33 18.42 10.72
C GLY A 59 -17.05 19.75 10.01
N GLU A 60 -16.11 19.81 9.07
CA GLU A 60 -15.79 21.03 8.34
C GLU A 60 -16.96 21.52 7.48
N ARG A 61 -17.00 22.85 7.26
CA ARG A 61 -17.81 23.47 6.21
C ARG A 61 -16.87 24.01 5.13
N VAL A 62 -17.13 23.61 3.89
CA VAL A 62 -16.20 23.88 2.78
C VAL A 62 -16.93 24.31 1.51
N ARG A 63 -16.23 25.02 0.63
CA ARG A 63 -16.58 25.08 -0.79
C ARG A 63 -15.76 24.04 -1.53
N ALA A 64 -16.46 23.18 -2.27
CA ALA A 64 -15.85 22.07 -3.00
C ALA A 64 -16.22 22.13 -4.48
N ARG A 65 -15.24 21.91 -5.35
CA ARG A 65 -15.45 21.87 -6.81
C ARG A 65 -15.66 20.43 -7.25
N VAL A 66 -16.78 20.17 -7.89
CA VAL A 66 -17.09 18.85 -8.47
C VAL A 66 -16.09 18.50 -9.57
N THR A 67 -15.41 17.38 -9.41
CA THR A 67 -14.38 16.87 -10.33
C THR A 67 -14.91 15.77 -11.25
N SER A 68 -15.89 14.99 -10.77
CA SER A 68 -16.57 13.98 -11.60
C SER A 68 -17.95 13.64 -11.05
N VAL A 69 -18.83 13.19 -11.94
CA VAL A 69 -20.17 12.69 -11.60
C VAL A 69 -20.35 11.31 -12.24
N ARG A 70 -20.85 10.35 -11.47
CA ARG A 70 -21.21 9.00 -11.96
C ARG A 70 -22.52 8.56 -11.33
N ASN A 71 -23.54 8.40 -12.16
CA ASN A 71 -24.90 8.07 -11.70
C ASN A 71 -25.38 9.10 -10.64
N THR A 72 -25.68 8.62 -9.43
CA THR A 72 -26.15 9.43 -8.28
C THR A 72 -25.03 9.90 -7.36
N LEU A 73 -23.77 9.67 -7.71
CA LEU A 73 -22.59 10.00 -6.89
C LEU A 73 -21.78 11.10 -7.55
N ALA A 74 -21.24 12.02 -6.77
CA ALA A 74 -20.26 13.01 -7.20
C ALA A 74 -18.96 12.90 -6.42
N TRP A 75 -17.88 13.35 -7.05
CA TRP A 75 -16.57 13.54 -6.42
C TRP A 75 -16.20 15.01 -6.56
N ALA A 76 -15.63 15.56 -5.48
CA ALA A 76 -15.23 16.96 -5.43
C ALA A 76 -13.90 17.11 -4.68
N ASP A 77 -13.20 18.19 -4.95
CA ASP A 77 -12.04 18.63 -4.16
C ASP A 77 -12.43 19.91 -3.42
N ALA A 78 -12.14 19.99 -2.13
CA ALA A 78 -12.28 21.23 -1.37
C ALA A 78 -11.34 22.29 -1.93
N ILE A 79 -11.88 23.46 -2.25
CA ILE A 79 -11.12 24.61 -2.74
C ILE A 79 -11.05 25.76 -1.75
N GLU A 80 -11.91 25.75 -0.73
CA GLU A 80 -11.94 26.73 0.35
C GLU A 80 -12.49 26.06 1.61
N ILE A 81 -11.85 26.29 2.75
CA ILE A 81 -12.29 25.82 4.06
C ILE A 81 -12.95 27.01 4.77
N LEU A 82 -14.25 26.91 5.02
CA LEU A 82 -15.03 27.95 5.66
C LEU A 82 -14.98 27.85 7.18
N ASP A 83 -15.16 26.62 7.70
CA ASP A 83 -14.99 26.30 9.12
C ASP A 83 -14.05 25.09 9.22
N ALA A 84 -12.87 25.31 9.78
CA ALA A 84 -11.82 24.31 9.87
C ALA A 84 -11.98 23.40 11.08
N SER A 85 -11.66 22.12 10.91
CA SER A 85 -11.47 21.19 12.03
C SER A 85 -10.22 21.53 12.85
N ALA A 86 -10.26 21.26 14.16
CA ALA A 86 -9.09 21.38 15.03
C ALA A 86 -7.93 20.44 14.64
N ASP A 87 -8.24 19.36 13.91
CA ASP A 87 -7.26 18.40 13.39
C ASP A 87 -6.61 18.84 12.05
N ARG A 88 -7.01 20.00 11.51
CA ARG A 88 -6.43 20.55 10.30
C ARG A 88 -5.10 21.23 10.58
N VAL A 89 -4.10 20.87 9.77
CA VAL A 89 -2.76 21.49 9.82
C VAL A 89 -2.35 22.00 8.44
N SER A 90 -1.32 22.84 8.38
CA SER A 90 -0.70 23.22 7.10
C SER A 90 -0.17 21.96 6.41
N PRO A 91 -0.47 21.75 5.12
CA PRO A 91 -0.03 20.55 4.42
C PRO A 91 1.48 20.38 4.44
N VAL A 92 1.97 19.16 4.74
CA VAL A 92 3.39 18.82 4.61
C VAL A 92 3.83 18.89 3.16
N TRP A 93 2.94 18.51 2.25
CA TRP A 93 3.17 18.53 0.81
C TRP A 93 2.06 19.28 0.06
N PRO A 94 2.20 20.63 -0.11
CA PRO A 94 1.17 21.44 -0.75
C PRO A 94 0.83 21.00 -2.19
N GLN A 95 1.82 20.51 -2.96
CA GLN A 95 1.60 20.03 -4.33
C GLN A 95 0.67 18.79 -4.41
N ALA A 96 0.46 18.06 -3.30
CA ALA A 96 -0.51 16.96 -3.21
C ALA A 96 -1.92 17.44 -2.79
N GLY A 97 -2.16 18.71 -2.73
CA GLY A 97 -3.46 19.35 -2.40
C GLY A 97 -4.50 19.25 -3.52
N PRO A 98 -5.56 20.09 -3.45
CA PRO A 98 -6.63 20.12 -4.46
C PRO A 98 -6.09 20.30 -5.88
N SER A 99 -6.56 19.48 -6.82
CA SER A 99 -6.08 19.46 -8.22
C SER A 99 -4.59 19.17 -8.37
N GLY A 100 -3.92 18.72 -7.31
CA GLY A 100 -2.51 18.38 -7.25
C GLY A 100 -2.20 16.92 -7.57
N VAL A 101 -0.99 16.51 -7.21
CA VAL A 101 -0.51 15.13 -7.40
C VAL A 101 -1.13 14.17 -6.38
N GLY A 102 -1.04 12.86 -6.64
CA GLY A 102 -1.45 11.84 -5.68
C GLY A 102 -0.38 11.55 -4.63
N GLY A 103 -0.74 10.77 -3.61
CA GLY A 103 0.20 10.24 -2.61
C GLY A 103 0.48 11.15 -1.41
N GLY A 104 -0.34 12.17 -1.19
CA GLY A 104 -0.25 13.08 -0.05
C GLY A 104 -1.62 13.66 0.32
N GLU A 105 -2.69 12.96 -0.01
CA GLU A 105 -4.07 13.44 0.10
C GLU A 105 -4.54 13.74 1.52
N LEU A 106 -3.84 13.24 2.54
CA LEU A 106 -4.07 13.55 3.96
C LEU A 106 -2.98 14.44 4.58
N SER A 107 -2.12 15.09 3.77
CA SER A 107 -1.03 15.92 4.29
C SER A 107 -1.50 17.16 5.08
N HIS A 108 -2.78 17.52 4.96
CA HIS A 108 -3.47 18.57 5.70
C HIS A 108 -4.08 18.11 7.03
N VAL A 109 -3.92 16.84 7.40
CA VAL A 109 -4.48 16.20 8.59
C VAL A 109 -3.37 15.95 9.60
N ALA A 110 -3.58 16.30 10.86
CA ALA A 110 -2.64 16.03 11.94
C ALA A 110 -2.37 14.51 12.07
N PRO A 111 -1.13 14.06 12.32
CA PRO A 111 -0.79 12.63 12.33
C PRO A 111 -1.66 11.75 13.23
N PRO A 112 -2.02 12.14 14.46
CA PRO A 112 -2.97 11.35 15.25
C PRO A 112 -4.36 11.24 14.62
N ALA A 113 -4.82 12.29 13.94
CA ALA A 113 -6.12 12.29 13.25
C ALA A 113 -6.09 11.45 11.96
N GLN A 114 -4.93 11.35 11.28
CA GLN A 114 -4.78 10.41 10.16
C GLN A 114 -5.00 8.96 10.62
N ARG A 115 -4.51 8.58 11.79
CA ARG A 115 -4.73 7.23 12.35
C ARG A 115 -6.19 7.00 12.70
N ARG A 116 -6.87 7.95 13.39
CA ARG A 116 -8.32 7.86 13.66
C ARG A 116 -9.15 7.76 12.38
N TRP A 117 -8.75 8.50 11.33
CA TRP A 117 -9.34 8.38 9.99
C TRP A 117 -9.26 6.94 9.46
N LYS A 118 -8.07 6.34 9.53
CA LYS A 118 -7.83 4.96 9.06
C LYS A 118 -8.59 3.94 9.90
N GLU A 119 -8.62 4.10 11.22
CA GLU A 119 -9.43 3.28 12.13
C GLU A 119 -10.90 3.30 11.74
N HIS A 120 -11.48 4.48 11.51
CA HIS A 120 -12.88 4.62 11.08
C HIS A 120 -13.13 3.90 9.75
N VAL A 121 -12.23 4.07 8.78
CA VAL A 121 -12.36 3.43 7.47
C VAL A 121 -12.27 1.91 7.58
N ILE A 122 -11.32 1.37 8.35
CA ILE A 122 -11.17 -0.09 8.54
C ILE A 122 -12.44 -0.65 9.20
N ALA A 123 -12.89 -0.09 10.32
CA ALA A 123 -14.09 -0.52 11.00
C ALA A 123 -15.34 -0.48 10.09
N GLY A 124 -15.46 0.61 9.32
CA GLY A 124 -16.54 0.75 8.34
C GLY A 124 -16.50 -0.29 7.21
N GLN A 125 -15.30 -0.68 6.72
CA GLN A 125 -15.17 -1.74 5.72
C GLN A 125 -15.44 -3.12 6.34
N ILE A 126 -14.94 -3.40 7.52
CA ILE A 126 -15.22 -4.65 8.24
C ILE A 126 -16.73 -4.84 8.38
N ARG A 127 -17.48 -3.86 8.86
CA ARG A 127 -18.95 -3.96 9.00
C ARG A 127 -19.65 -4.08 7.65
N ARG A 128 -19.31 -3.23 6.67
CA ARG A 128 -20.02 -3.17 5.39
C ARG A 128 -19.71 -4.33 4.45
N VAL A 129 -18.45 -4.78 4.39
CA VAL A 129 -17.95 -5.80 3.45
C VAL A 129 -17.77 -7.15 4.16
N GLY A 130 -17.20 -7.12 5.35
CA GLY A 130 -16.99 -8.30 6.20
C GLY A 130 -18.30 -8.86 6.81
N GLY A 131 -19.26 -7.97 7.09
CA GLY A 131 -20.53 -8.30 7.72
C GLY A 131 -20.52 -8.15 9.24
N GLU A 132 -21.70 -8.21 9.86
CA GLU A 132 -21.86 -7.91 11.28
C GLU A 132 -21.10 -8.92 12.17
N ALA A 133 -21.15 -10.21 11.85
CA ALA A 133 -20.43 -11.23 12.62
C ALA A 133 -18.90 -10.99 12.68
N LEU A 134 -18.30 -10.52 11.58
CA LEU A 134 -16.87 -10.15 11.60
C LEU A 134 -16.64 -8.86 12.39
N ALA A 135 -17.57 -7.90 12.32
CA ALA A 135 -17.48 -6.67 13.10
C ALA A 135 -17.55 -6.98 14.61
N GLU A 136 -18.49 -7.82 15.05
CA GLU A 136 -18.61 -8.30 16.43
C GLU A 136 -17.33 -9.04 16.88
N ALA A 137 -16.74 -9.88 16.02
CA ALA A 137 -15.49 -10.57 16.33
C ALA A 137 -14.32 -9.59 16.51
N VAL A 138 -14.25 -8.53 15.67
CA VAL A 138 -13.25 -7.47 15.82
C VAL A 138 -13.47 -6.65 17.09
N ASP A 139 -14.71 -6.31 17.40
CA ASP A 139 -15.05 -5.58 18.63
C ASP A 139 -14.69 -6.40 19.88
N ALA A 140 -14.91 -7.72 19.86
CA ALA A 140 -14.59 -8.63 20.96
C ALA A 140 -13.08 -8.72 21.27
N ILE A 141 -12.20 -8.47 20.29
CA ILE A 141 -10.74 -8.45 20.47
C ILE A 141 -10.19 -7.04 20.72
N GLY A 142 -11.04 -6.05 21.03
CA GLY A 142 -10.67 -4.67 21.39
C GLY A 142 -10.82 -3.65 20.25
N GLY A 143 -11.47 -4.01 19.14
CA GLY A 143 -11.77 -3.13 18.02
C GLY A 143 -10.55 -2.83 17.15
N VAL A 144 -10.72 -1.88 16.22
CA VAL A 144 -9.66 -1.45 15.32
C VAL A 144 -8.80 -0.38 15.95
N ARG A 145 -7.49 -0.58 15.96
CA ARG A 145 -6.50 0.43 16.33
C ARG A 145 -5.40 0.51 15.27
N VAL A 146 -5.04 1.73 14.88
CA VAL A 146 -3.94 1.98 13.93
C VAL A 146 -2.76 2.55 14.69
N ALA A 147 -1.71 1.73 14.81
CA ALA A 147 -0.47 2.13 15.46
C ALA A 147 0.44 2.93 14.51
N PRO A 148 1.22 3.88 15.02
CA PRO A 148 2.33 4.46 14.26
C PRO A 148 3.45 3.43 14.10
N ALA A 149 4.28 3.55 13.05
CA ALA A 149 5.54 2.82 13.02
C ALA A 149 6.43 3.21 14.21
N ARG A 150 7.30 2.30 14.62
CA ARG A 150 8.23 2.56 15.74
C ARG A 150 9.07 3.81 15.47
N GLY A 151 9.07 4.76 16.40
CA GLY A 151 9.75 6.05 16.27
C GLY A 151 8.97 7.12 15.49
N ASP A 152 7.75 6.80 15.05
CA ASP A 152 6.79 7.77 14.54
C ASP A 152 5.81 8.15 15.67
N GLY A 153 5.25 9.35 15.58
CA GLY A 153 4.21 9.78 16.51
C GLY A 153 4.71 10.52 17.74
N GLU A 154 5.98 10.89 17.78
CA GLU A 154 6.50 11.85 18.76
C GLU A 154 5.74 13.17 18.67
N PRO A 155 5.52 13.87 19.80
CA PRO A 155 4.85 15.17 19.80
C PRO A 155 5.53 16.15 18.84
N GLY A 156 4.77 16.72 17.90
CA GLY A 156 5.28 17.65 16.89
C GLY A 156 5.88 16.99 15.64
N ASP A 157 6.02 15.68 15.60
CA ASP A 157 6.45 14.97 14.37
C ASP A 157 5.37 15.12 13.29
N ARG A 158 5.77 15.66 12.16
CA ARG A 158 4.92 15.85 10.99
C ARG A 158 4.97 14.67 10.02
N LEU A 159 5.68 13.59 10.34
CA LEU A 159 5.86 12.38 9.54
C LEU A 159 6.39 12.64 8.12
N ALA A 160 7.19 13.70 7.93
CA ALA A 160 7.98 13.91 6.73
C ALA A 160 9.08 12.86 6.63
N HIS A 161 9.64 12.67 5.45
CA HIS A 161 10.83 11.84 5.22
C HIS A 161 10.67 10.34 5.58
N ARG A 162 9.46 9.80 5.45
CA ARG A 162 9.17 8.39 5.77
C ARG A 162 9.25 7.42 4.57
N ARG A 163 9.49 7.94 3.34
CA ARG A 163 9.52 7.09 2.14
C ARG A 163 10.93 6.83 1.67
N ASN A 164 11.37 5.58 1.77
CA ASN A 164 12.63 5.09 1.22
C ASN A 164 12.56 4.78 -0.28
N ARG A 165 11.38 4.98 -0.89
CA ARG A 165 11.13 4.78 -2.32
C ARG A 165 10.12 5.82 -2.83
N ILE A 166 10.50 6.51 -3.89
CA ILE A 166 9.61 7.41 -4.63
C ILE A 166 9.70 7.13 -6.13
N GLU A 167 8.65 7.49 -6.86
CA GLU A 167 8.59 7.34 -8.31
C GLU A 167 7.95 8.57 -8.94
N PHE A 168 8.53 9.03 -10.04
CA PHE A 168 8.06 10.19 -10.79
C PHE A 168 8.31 10.00 -12.29
N VAL A 169 7.78 10.89 -13.12
CA VAL A 169 7.88 10.85 -14.58
C VAL A 169 8.61 12.10 -15.05
N ILE A 170 9.45 11.98 -16.06
CA ILE A 170 10.15 13.13 -16.67
C ILE A 170 9.24 13.75 -17.72
N GLY A 171 8.97 15.04 -17.58
CA GLY A 171 8.21 15.83 -18.55
C GLY A 171 8.94 15.98 -19.89
N THR A 172 8.24 16.49 -20.89
CA THR A 172 8.82 16.77 -22.21
C THR A 172 9.88 17.86 -22.19
N ASP A 173 9.88 18.67 -21.13
CA ASP A 173 10.85 19.73 -20.82
C ASP A 173 12.06 19.22 -20.00
N GLY A 174 12.08 17.91 -19.68
CA GLY A 174 13.12 17.30 -18.85
C GLY A 174 12.92 17.50 -17.33
N ALA A 175 11.85 18.16 -16.90
CA ALA A 175 11.55 18.36 -15.49
C ALA A 175 10.88 17.11 -14.88
N PRO A 176 11.23 16.71 -13.64
CA PRO A 176 10.54 15.64 -12.93
C PRO A 176 9.14 16.09 -12.53
N GLY A 177 8.18 15.19 -12.62
CA GLY A 177 6.79 15.50 -12.30
C GLY A 177 5.99 14.27 -11.91
N MET A 178 4.78 14.49 -11.41
CA MET A 178 3.79 13.44 -11.15
C MET A 178 2.45 13.80 -11.80
N HIS A 179 1.70 12.76 -12.15
CA HIS A 179 0.37 12.97 -12.68
C HIS A 179 -0.59 13.50 -11.61
N VAL A 180 -1.48 14.39 -12.03
CA VAL A 180 -2.63 14.77 -11.18
C VAL A 180 -3.37 13.50 -10.74
N TYR A 181 -3.93 13.54 -9.56
CA TYR A 181 -4.71 12.42 -9.04
C TYR A 181 -5.80 11.99 -10.04
N ARG A 182 -5.78 10.70 -10.43
CA ARG A 182 -6.68 10.10 -11.43
C ARG A 182 -6.74 10.82 -12.79
N GLY A 183 -5.71 11.61 -13.13
CA GLY A 183 -5.63 12.34 -14.40
C GLY A 183 -4.38 12.04 -15.20
N LYS A 184 -4.28 12.64 -16.38
CA LYS A 184 -3.13 12.46 -17.29
C LYS A 184 -2.18 13.67 -17.33
N ARG A 185 -2.61 14.82 -16.78
CA ARG A 185 -1.78 16.02 -16.75
C ARG A 185 -0.62 15.80 -15.79
N LEU A 186 0.59 16.04 -16.27
CA LEU A 186 1.80 16.03 -15.45
C LEU A 186 1.94 17.38 -14.73
N ILE A 187 2.26 17.35 -13.45
CA ILE A 187 2.60 18.52 -12.64
C ILE A 187 4.09 18.42 -12.34
N PRO A 188 4.90 19.41 -12.73
CA PRO A 188 6.28 19.49 -12.29
C PRO A 188 6.36 19.51 -10.78
N LEU A 189 7.34 18.80 -10.22
CA LEU A 189 7.56 18.77 -8.77
C LEU A 189 8.67 19.74 -8.40
N ASP A 190 8.43 20.55 -7.38
CA ASP A 190 9.43 21.42 -6.77
C ASP A 190 10.12 20.71 -5.60
N SER A 191 9.45 19.70 -5.01
CA SER A 191 9.97 18.93 -3.88
C SER A 191 9.18 17.64 -3.66
N MET A 192 9.77 16.73 -2.87
CA MET A 192 9.11 15.53 -2.36
C MET A 192 9.40 15.40 -0.84
N PRO A 193 8.70 16.17 0.01
CA PRO A 193 9.01 16.23 1.44
C PRO A 193 8.76 14.91 2.18
N LEU A 194 8.07 13.95 1.57
CA LEU A 194 7.82 12.62 2.13
C LEU A 194 8.99 11.64 1.86
N ALA A 195 9.91 11.96 0.95
CA ALA A 195 11.07 11.14 0.63
C ALA A 195 12.08 11.13 1.77
N ALA A 196 12.72 9.99 2.02
CA ALA A 196 13.79 9.85 2.99
C ALA A 196 14.90 10.89 2.76
N PRO A 197 15.62 11.33 3.81
CA PRO A 197 16.61 12.41 3.71
C PRO A 197 17.66 12.16 2.62
N ALA A 198 18.13 10.93 2.47
CA ALA A 198 19.12 10.59 1.43
C ALA A 198 18.58 10.79 0.00
N ILE A 199 17.27 10.52 -0.24
CA ILE A 199 16.63 10.80 -1.52
C ILE A 199 16.44 12.32 -1.69
N ALA A 200 15.99 13.01 -0.66
CA ALA A 200 15.82 14.47 -0.69
C ALA A 200 17.13 15.19 -0.99
N GLY A 201 18.26 14.67 -0.48
CA GLY A 201 19.61 15.20 -0.73
C GLY A 201 20.16 14.98 -2.14
N LEU A 202 19.48 14.21 -3.01
CA LEU A 202 19.92 13.98 -4.38
C LEU A 202 19.74 15.20 -5.30
N GLY A 203 19.00 16.23 -4.89
CA GLY A 203 18.72 17.38 -5.75
C GLY A 203 17.91 17.03 -7.00
N LEU A 204 17.02 16.04 -6.92
CA LEU A 204 16.25 15.53 -8.07
C LEU A 204 15.34 16.61 -8.69
N PHE A 205 14.86 17.53 -7.89
CA PHE A 205 13.87 18.54 -8.27
C PHE A 205 14.47 19.94 -8.46
N ASP A 206 15.79 20.07 -8.30
CA ASP A 206 16.48 21.36 -8.41
C ASP A 206 16.54 21.83 -9.87
N GLY A 207 16.51 23.13 -10.07
CA GLY A 207 16.54 23.74 -11.41
C GLY A 207 17.79 23.39 -12.21
N ASP A 208 18.94 23.20 -11.55
CA ASP A 208 20.25 22.84 -12.10
C ASP A 208 20.65 21.39 -11.80
N SER A 209 19.67 20.53 -11.46
CA SER A 209 19.90 19.14 -11.12
C SER A 209 20.82 18.40 -12.09
N PRO A 210 21.89 17.73 -11.61
CA PRO A 210 22.79 16.94 -12.44
C PRO A 210 22.08 15.76 -13.13
N TRP A 211 20.96 15.34 -12.58
CA TRP A 211 20.15 14.24 -13.08
C TRP A 211 19.50 14.49 -14.43
N LYS A 212 19.35 15.75 -14.84
CA LYS A 212 18.86 16.12 -16.18
C LYS A 212 19.69 15.56 -17.33
N ARG A 213 20.93 15.14 -17.05
CA ARG A 213 21.83 14.48 -18.03
C ARG A 213 21.71 12.96 -18.02
N VAL A 214 21.00 12.40 -17.04
CA VAL A 214 20.91 10.96 -16.80
C VAL A 214 19.61 10.38 -17.36
N TRP A 215 18.50 11.06 -17.15
CA TRP A 215 17.17 10.61 -17.58
C TRP A 215 16.70 11.25 -18.88
N ALA A 216 15.70 10.64 -19.53
CA ALA A 216 15.11 11.10 -20.77
C ALA A 216 13.63 11.53 -20.58
N PRO A 217 13.12 12.49 -21.39
CA PRO A 217 11.71 12.87 -21.40
C PRO A 217 10.77 11.67 -21.59
N GLY A 218 9.69 11.64 -20.83
CA GLY A 218 8.69 10.55 -20.83
C GLY A 218 9.07 9.34 -19.98
N GLU A 219 10.27 9.31 -19.44
CA GLU A 219 10.79 8.21 -18.65
C GLU A 219 10.19 8.21 -17.25
N ARG A 220 10.00 7.00 -16.70
CA ARG A 220 9.68 6.77 -15.30
C ARG A 220 10.97 6.56 -14.53
N VAL A 221 11.17 7.37 -13.51
CA VAL A 221 12.37 7.35 -12.66
C VAL A 221 11.95 6.94 -11.25
N ARG A 222 12.77 6.13 -10.62
CA ARG A 222 12.61 5.71 -9.24
C ARG A 222 13.84 6.13 -8.44
N ALA A 223 13.62 6.70 -7.25
CA ALA A 223 14.71 6.92 -6.29
C ALA A 223 14.49 6.05 -5.07
N LEU A 224 15.55 5.42 -4.58
CA LEU A 224 15.58 4.43 -3.52
C LEU A 224 16.59 4.83 -2.45
N SER A 225 16.28 4.55 -1.18
CA SER A 225 17.18 4.71 -0.05
C SER A 225 17.15 3.43 0.81
N PRO A 226 17.94 2.42 0.46
CA PRO A 226 17.96 1.14 1.19
C PRO A 226 18.44 1.28 2.63
N THR A 227 19.41 2.17 2.88
CA THR A 227 19.96 2.44 4.21
C THR A 227 19.96 3.95 4.47
N PRO A 228 19.95 4.38 5.75
CA PRO A 228 20.20 5.77 6.08
C PRO A 228 21.50 6.26 5.45
N GLY A 229 21.46 7.37 4.72
CA GLY A 229 22.61 7.96 4.05
C GLY A 229 22.95 7.39 2.68
N SER A 230 22.32 6.30 2.22
CA SER A 230 22.48 5.81 0.84
C SER A 230 21.28 6.17 -0.03
N ALA A 231 21.53 6.52 -1.28
CA ALA A 231 20.46 6.73 -2.26
C ALA A 231 20.88 6.29 -3.66
N TYR A 232 19.92 5.80 -4.42
CA TYR A 232 20.08 5.34 -5.79
C TYR A 232 18.97 5.88 -6.67
N VAL A 233 19.30 6.14 -7.93
CA VAL A 233 18.31 6.50 -8.96
C VAL A 233 18.27 5.40 -10.01
N VAL A 234 17.09 4.93 -10.31
CA VAL A 234 16.83 3.89 -11.30
C VAL A 234 16.02 4.47 -12.43
N CYS A 235 16.56 4.36 -13.63
CA CYS A 235 15.97 4.85 -14.87
C CYS A 235 16.25 3.86 -16.01
N ALA A 236 15.75 4.11 -17.23
CA ALA A 236 15.91 3.17 -18.34
C ALA A 236 17.38 2.93 -18.71
N SER A 237 18.26 3.94 -18.53
CA SER A 237 19.69 3.82 -18.81
C SER A 237 20.46 3.04 -17.74
N GLY A 238 19.87 2.75 -16.58
CA GLY A 238 20.49 1.93 -15.53
C GLY A 238 20.25 2.40 -14.11
N VAL A 239 21.13 1.94 -13.22
CA VAL A 239 21.13 2.28 -11.79
C VAL A 239 22.32 3.21 -11.51
N TYR A 240 22.07 4.27 -10.78
CA TYR A 240 23.05 5.32 -10.47
C TYR A 240 23.14 5.52 -8.96
N GLY A 241 24.34 5.75 -8.46
CA GLY A 241 24.59 6.17 -7.08
C GLY A 241 24.24 7.65 -6.86
N ALA A 242 24.38 8.12 -5.63
CA ALA A 242 24.10 9.51 -5.25
C ALA A 242 24.99 10.54 -5.98
N ASP A 243 26.15 10.12 -6.48
CA ASP A 243 27.08 10.93 -7.28
C ASP A 243 26.72 10.99 -8.78
N ALA A 244 25.53 10.50 -9.16
CA ALA A 244 25.05 10.36 -10.53
C ALA A 244 25.96 9.50 -11.44
N ARG A 245 26.79 8.63 -10.85
CA ARG A 245 27.57 7.64 -11.59
C ARG A 245 26.83 6.31 -11.67
N ARG A 246 26.88 5.69 -12.84
CA ARG A 246 26.25 4.38 -13.07
C ARG A 246 26.91 3.32 -12.20
N THR A 247 26.10 2.52 -11.52
CA THR A 247 26.55 1.38 -10.73
C THR A 247 26.31 0.09 -11.51
N GLY A 248 27.11 -0.96 -11.20
CA GLY A 248 26.91 -2.32 -11.72
C GLY A 248 26.03 -3.19 -10.82
N SER A 249 25.40 -2.63 -9.79
CA SER A 249 24.68 -3.40 -8.78
C SER A 249 23.45 -4.08 -9.38
N ARG A 250 23.38 -5.40 -9.28
CA ARG A 250 22.21 -6.21 -9.66
C ARG A 250 21.14 -6.21 -8.57
N ALA A 251 21.55 -6.13 -7.32
CA ALA A 251 20.69 -6.02 -6.14
C ALA A 251 21.21 -4.90 -5.22
N LEU A 252 20.30 -4.28 -4.48
CA LEU A 252 20.60 -3.33 -3.41
C LEU A 252 20.38 -4.03 -2.07
N ALA A 253 21.30 -3.80 -1.13
CA ALA A 253 21.23 -4.38 0.20
C ALA A 253 20.28 -3.57 1.09
N TRP A 254 19.25 -4.20 1.62
CA TRP A 254 18.25 -3.64 2.53
C TRP A 254 18.41 -4.29 3.91
N PRO A 255 19.16 -3.69 4.84
CA PRO A 255 19.23 -4.17 6.22
C PRO A 255 17.90 -3.90 6.93
N VAL A 256 17.44 -4.89 7.66
CA VAL A 256 16.22 -4.84 8.46
C VAL A 256 16.51 -5.49 9.81
N GLU A 257 16.31 -4.76 10.89
CA GLU A 257 16.37 -5.30 12.24
C GLU A 257 15.04 -5.99 12.57
N ILE A 258 15.06 -7.28 12.89
CA ILE A 258 13.88 -8.07 13.22
C ILE A 258 14.18 -8.85 14.51
N GLY A 259 13.41 -8.58 15.58
CA GLY A 259 13.63 -9.26 16.87
C GLY A 259 15.01 -9.02 17.50
N GLY A 260 15.67 -7.90 17.17
CA GLY A 260 17.00 -7.55 17.65
C GLY A 260 18.16 -8.15 16.81
N GLU A 261 17.86 -8.84 15.72
CA GLU A 261 18.84 -9.36 14.77
C GLU A 261 18.77 -8.62 13.42
N GLU A 262 19.92 -8.34 12.81
CA GLU A 262 19.98 -7.74 11.48
C GLU A 262 19.85 -8.82 10.40
N HIS A 263 18.90 -8.59 9.48
CA HIS A 263 18.71 -9.35 8.25
C HIS A 263 19.02 -8.44 7.07
N VAL A 264 19.88 -8.85 6.17
CA VAL A 264 20.22 -8.09 4.98
C VAL A 264 19.58 -8.75 3.76
N TYR A 265 18.61 -8.05 3.14
CA TYR A 265 17.94 -8.52 1.93
C TYR A 265 18.57 -7.93 0.69
N GLY A 266 18.97 -8.77 -0.26
CA GLY A 266 19.31 -8.37 -1.60
C GLY A 266 18.04 -8.22 -2.44
N VAL A 267 17.75 -7.00 -2.92
CA VAL A 267 16.57 -6.77 -3.77
C VAL A 267 16.99 -6.03 -5.03
N ARG A 268 16.62 -6.53 -6.20
CA ARG A 268 16.87 -5.84 -7.46
C ARG A 268 16.29 -4.43 -7.44
N PRO A 269 16.93 -3.44 -8.07
CA PRO A 269 16.53 -2.03 -8.02
C PRO A 269 15.12 -1.77 -8.58
N THR A 270 14.64 -2.64 -9.47
CA THR A 270 13.28 -2.60 -10.04
C THR A 270 12.26 -3.40 -9.21
N GLY A 271 12.73 -4.22 -8.26
CA GLY A 271 11.90 -5.04 -7.39
C GLY A 271 10.98 -4.24 -6.46
N PHE A 272 10.03 -4.92 -5.86
CA PHE A 272 9.20 -4.34 -4.81
C PHE A 272 9.96 -4.37 -3.47
N TRP A 273 9.80 -3.33 -2.68
CA TRP A 273 10.19 -3.28 -1.27
C TRP A 273 9.24 -2.36 -0.51
N GLN A 274 9.12 -2.54 0.80
CA GLN A 274 8.27 -1.71 1.66
C GLN A 274 8.68 -0.24 1.59
N THR A 275 7.69 0.64 1.38
CA THR A 275 7.97 2.06 1.09
C THR A 275 8.32 2.87 2.33
N HIS A 276 7.77 2.52 3.49
CA HIS A 276 8.10 3.20 4.74
C HIS A 276 9.48 2.79 5.22
N VAL A 277 10.29 3.74 5.70
CA VAL A 277 11.67 3.49 6.17
C VAL A 277 11.77 2.40 7.24
N ARG A 278 10.71 2.17 7.99
CA ARG A 278 10.60 1.08 8.99
C ARG A 278 9.55 0.03 8.64
N GLY A 279 8.98 0.11 7.43
CA GLY A 279 7.84 -0.75 7.05
C GLY A 279 8.21 -2.22 7.02
N ALA A 280 9.38 -2.56 6.50
CA ALA A 280 9.87 -3.93 6.46
C ALA A 280 10.03 -4.52 7.88
N GLN A 281 10.64 -3.76 8.80
CA GLN A 281 10.80 -4.17 10.19
C GLN A 281 9.45 -4.41 10.88
N VAL A 282 8.58 -3.40 10.84
CA VAL A 282 7.26 -3.46 11.51
C VAL A 282 6.44 -4.65 11.01
N LEU A 283 6.37 -4.85 9.70
CA LEU A 283 5.58 -5.95 9.14
C LEU A 283 6.19 -7.32 9.42
N ALA A 284 7.51 -7.45 9.32
CA ALA A 284 8.18 -8.72 9.62
C ALA A 284 8.02 -9.13 11.09
N GLU A 285 8.22 -8.19 12.03
CA GLU A 285 8.00 -8.42 13.46
C GLU A 285 6.54 -8.80 13.75
N GLU A 286 5.58 -8.08 13.15
CA GLU A 286 4.16 -8.32 13.35
C GLU A 286 3.71 -9.68 12.76
N VAL A 287 4.20 -10.04 11.58
CA VAL A 287 3.90 -11.34 10.96
C VAL A 287 4.51 -12.48 11.75
N LEU A 288 5.74 -12.35 12.27
CA LEU A 288 6.35 -13.36 13.13
C LEU A 288 5.56 -13.57 14.43
N ASP A 289 5.17 -12.47 15.10
CA ASP A 289 4.36 -12.52 16.32
C ASP A 289 2.99 -13.19 16.03
N ALA A 290 2.36 -12.83 14.91
CA ALA A 290 1.09 -13.40 14.48
C ALA A 290 1.20 -14.87 14.06
N ALA A 291 2.29 -15.26 13.40
CA ALA A 291 2.51 -16.62 12.90
C ALA A 291 2.78 -17.62 14.04
N ARG A 292 3.51 -17.21 15.09
CA ARG A 292 3.93 -18.10 16.18
C ARG A 292 4.53 -19.41 15.67
N ALA A 293 5.39 -19.28 14.64
CA ALA A 293 6.04 -20.44 14.06
C ALA A 293 6.98 -21.09 15.08
N GLU A 294 6.84 -22.39 15.34
CA GLU A 294 7.63 -23.12 16.31
C GLU A 294 8.78 -23.86 15.64
N THR A 295 9.86 -24.10 16.39
CA THR A 295 11.00 -24.90 15.92
C THR A 295 10.55 -26.30 15.50
N GLY A 296 10.96 -26.74 14.32
CA GLY A 296 10.52 -27.99 13.71
C GLY A 296 9.17 -27.91 12.99
N GLY A 297 8.51 -26.73 13.03
CA GLY A 297 7.23 -26.48 12.39
C GLY A 297 7.29 -26.42 10.86
N ALA A 298 6.13 -26.42 10.23
CA ALA A 298 5.95 -26.29 8.79
C ALA A 298 5.19 -25.02 8.45
N VAL A 299 5.76 -24.17 7.61
CA VAL A 299 5.18 -22.90 7.17
C VAL A 299 4.96 -22.90 5.66
N LEU A 300 3.79 -22.41 5.24
CA LEU A 300 3.48 -22.12 3.86
C LEU A 300 3.24 -20.63 3.72
N GLU A 301 3.92 -19.98 2.75
CA GLU A 301 3.79 -18.55 2.52
C GLU A 301 3.36 -18.28 1.08
N LEU A 302 2.39 -17.38 0.91
CA LEU A 302 1.88 -16.94 -0.39
C LEU A 302 2.18 -15.46 -0.60
N TYR A 303 2.53 -15.08 -1.83
CA TYR A 303 2.91 -13.71 -2.20
C TYR A 303 4.20 -13.26 -1.51
N SER A 304 5.21 -14.13 -1.47
CA SER A 304 6.41 -13.95 -0.64
C SER A 304 7.33 -12.79 -1.08
N GLY A 305 7.15 -12.25 -2.29
CA GLY A 305 8.00 -11.20 -2.82
C GLY A 305 9.48 -11.60 -2.80
N ALA A 306 10.34 -10.71 -2.31
CA ALA A 306 11.77 -10.96 -2.13
C ALA A 306 12.12 -11.71 -0.82
N GLY A 307 11.14 -12.30 -0.14
CA GLY A 307 11.34 -13.14 1.04
C GLY A 307 11.38 -12.38 2.37
N LEU A 308 10.72 -11.20 2.46
CA LEU A 308 10.73 -10.38 3.70
C LEU A 308 10.27 -11.17 4.92
N PHE A 309 9.18 -11.95 4.80
CA PHE A 309 8.68 -12.78 5.90
C PHE A 309 9.28 -14.19 5.84
N THR A 310 9.62 -14.67 4.64
CA THR A 310 10.15 -16.03 4.42
C THR A 310 11.42 -16.27 5.24
N ALA A 311 12.40 -15.37 5.19
CA ALA A 311 13.67 -15.53 5.87
C ALA A 311 13.54 -15.62 7.41
N PRO A 312 12.84 -14.69 8.11
CA PRO A 312 12.65 -14.79 9.55
C PRO A 312 11.74 -15.97 9.97
N LEU A 313 10.75 -16.35 9.16
CA LEU A 313 9.94 -17.55 9.40
C LEU A 313 10.79 -18.83 9.26
N ALA A 314 11.66 -18.89 8.23
CA ALA A 314 12.61 -20.00 8.05
C ALA A 314 13.56 -20.14 9.25
N ARG A 315 14.05 -19.02 9.78
CA ARG A 315 14.87 -19.00 10.99
C ARG A 315 14.09 -19.53 12.20
N ALA A 316 12.82 -19.11 12.37
CA ALA A 316 11.98 -19.53 13.49
C ALA A 316 11.74 -21.04 13.51
N VAL A 317 11.45 -21.64 12.34
CA VAL A 317 11.23 -23.10 12.26
C VAL A 317 12.54 -23.92 12.37
N GLY A 318 13.69 -23.32 12.04
CA GLY A 318 15.01 -23.95 12.15
C GLY A 318 15.19 -25.18 11.24
N GLU A 319 16.36 -25.82 11.34
CA GLU A 319 16.77 -26.95 10.47
C GLU A 319 15.82 -28.15 10.50
N GLY A 320 15.13 -28.36 11.63
CA GLY A 320 14.14 -29.43 11.78
C GLY A 320 12.78 -29.12 11.15
N GLY A 321 12.56 -27.85 10.78
CA GLY A 321 11.32 -27.39 10.16
C GLY A 321 11.35 -27.44 8.64
N ARG A 322 10.27 -26.93 8.04
CA ARG A 322 10.15 -26.76 6.58
C ARG A 322 9.41 -25.47 6.28
N LEU A 323 9.83 -24.77 5.23
CA LEU A 323 9.11 -23.65 4.68
C LEU A 323 9.03 -23.75 3.15
N ALA A 324 7.84 -23.53 2.62
CA ALA A 324 7.63 -23.39 1.17
C ALA A 324 6.90 -22.08 0.90
N SER A 325 7.40 -21.27 -0.04
CA SER A 325 6.76 -20.03 -0.45
C SER A 325 6.45 -19.99 -1.94
N LEU A 326 5.37 -19.26 -2.33
CA LEU A 326 4.92 -19.10 -3.71
C LEU A 326 4.82 -17.61 -4.06
N GLU A 327 5.40 -17.25 -5.20
CA GLU A 327 5.39 -15.90 -5.74
C GLU A 327 5.18 -15.93 -7.26
N GLY A 328 4.45 -14.94 -7.78
CA GLY A 328 4.15 -14.84 -9.22
C GLY A 328 5.19 -14.10 -10.05
N ASP A 329 6.06 -13.29 -9.42
CA ASP A 329 7.09 -12.51 -10.11
C ASP A 329 8.44 -13.24 -10.10
N GLU A 330 8.91 -13.66 -11.28
CA GLU A 330 10.15 -14.42 -11.46
C GLU A 330 11.37 -13.75 -10.83
N GLY A 331 11.46 -12.43 -10.94
CA GLY A 331 12.60 -11.71 -10.37
C GLY A 331 12.50 -11.62 -8.84
N ALA A 332 11.30 -11.53 -8.26
CA ALA A 332 11.13 -11.58 -6.81
C ALA A 332 11.50 -12.97 -6.25
N VAL A 333 11.14 -14.04 -6.97
CA VAL A 333 11.57 -15.40 -6.63
C VAL A 333 13.09 -15.53 -6.66
N ALA A 334 13.76 -14.94 -7.66
CA ALA A 334 15.22 -14.94 -7.73
C ALA A 334 15.85 -14.18 -6.55
N ASP A 335 15.33 -12.97 -6.25
CA ASP A 335 15.77 -12.20 -5.07
C ASP A 335 15.54 -13.01 -3.77
N ALA A 336 14.38 -13.69 -3.63
CA ALA A 336 14.06 -14.51 -2.46
C ALA A 336 14.98 -15.74 -2.34
N ALA A 337 15.30 -16.42 -3.44
CA ALA A 337 16.19 -17.56 -3.44
C ALA A 337 17.60 -17.19 -2.93
N ASP A 338 18.12 -16.03 -3.37
CA ASP A 338 19.41 -15.51 -2.87
C ASP A 338 19.31 -15.17 -1.37
N ASN A 339 18.22 -14.55 -0.93
CA ASN A 339 17.99 -14.18 0.47
C ASN A 339 17.78 -15.41 1.38
N LEU A 340 17.32 -16.52 0.83
CA LEU A 340 17.11 -17.79 1.55
C LEU A 340 18.33 -18.73 1.54
N ALA A 341 19.42 -18.36 0.90
CA ALA A 341 20.63 -19.20 0.84
C ALA A 341 21.12 -19.71 2.21
N PRO A 342 20.97 -18.94 3.35
CA PRO A 342 21.30 -19.44 4.67
C PRO A 342 20.35 -20.51 5.24
N PHE A 343 19.20 -20.78 4.60
CA PHE A 343 18.12 -21.62 5.12
C PHE A 343 17.77 -22.76 4.15
N PRO A 344 18.56 -23.85 4.04
CA PRO A 344 18.32 -24.93 3.07
C PRO A 344 17.00 -25.70 3.29
N TRP A 345 16.33 -25.49 4.42
CA TRP A 345 15.00 -26.04 4.72
C TRP A 345 13.85 -25.12 4.26
N ALA A 346 14.15 -23.97 3.66
CA ALA A 346 13.19 -23.03 3.09
C ALA A 346 13.37 -22.98 1.57
N GLN A 347 12.26 -23.09 0.83
CA GLN A 347 12.25 -23.07 -0.62
C GLN A 347 11.22 -22.08 -1.14
N THR A 348 11.57 -21.35 -2.20
CA THR A 348 10.65 -20.44 -2.90
C THR A 348 10.36 -20.95 -4.30
N PHE A 349 9.11 -20.83 -4.73
CA PHE A 349 8.63 -21.33 -6.01
C PHE A 349 7.96 -20.20 -6.80
N ILE A 350 8.14 -20.23 -8.13
CA ILE A 350 7.40 -19.37 -9.05
C ILE A 350 6.10 -20.07 -9.47
N GLY A 351 4.98 -19.35 -9.42
CA GLY A 351 3.71 -19.90 -9.89
C GLY A 351 2.53 -18.97 -9.73
N GLY A 352 1.40 -19.34 -10.32
CA GLY A 352 0.13 -18.66 -10.10
C GLY A 352 -0.37 -18.87 -8.66
N ILE A 353 -0.77 -17.80 -8.00
CA ILE A 353 -1.33 -17.90 -6.65
C ILE A 353 -2.85 -18.02 -6.79
N ASP A 354 -3.29 -19.22 -7.06
CA ASP A 354 -4.69 -19.67 -7.15
C ASP A 354 -4.88 -20.96 -6.34
N ALA A 355 -6.07 -21.54 -6.40
CA ALA A 355 -6.38 -22.75 -5.62
C ALA A 355 -5.48 -23.95 -6.01
N GLN A 356 -5.09 -24.05 -7.27
CA GLN A 356 -4.19 -25.11 -7.74
C GLN A 356 -2.77 -24.88 -7.21
N GLY A 357 -2.22 -23.66 -7.37
CA GLY A 357 -0.88 -23.31 -6.88
C GLY A 357 -0.75 -23.51 -5.37
N VAL A 358 -1.78 -23.17 -4.59
CA VAL A 358 -1.81 -23.43 -3.14
C VAL A 358 -1.74 -24.93 -2.84
N ALA A 359 -2.49 -25.76 -3.55
CA ALA A 359 -2.48 -27.20 -3.34
C ALA A 359 -1.16 -27.85 -3.76
N GLU A 360 -0.57 -27.42 -4.87
CA GLU A 360 0.73 -27.89 -5.35
C GLU A 360 1.86 -27.54 -4.38
N LEU A 361 1.86 -26.30 -3.88
CA LEU A 361 2.83 -25.85 -2.89
C LEU A 361 2.75 -26.67 -1.59
N ALA A 362 1.53 -26.92 -1.11
CA ALA A 362 1.30 -27.74 0.08
C ALA A 362 1.75 -29.20 -0.11
N GLY A 363 1.54 -29.77 -1.31
CA GLY A 363 2.06 -31.08 -1.69
C GLY A 363 3.59 -31.15 -1.64
N GLY A 364 4.26 -30.07 -2.11
CA GLY A 364 5.72 -29.95 -2.06
C GLY A 364 6.30 -29.82 -0.65
N LEU A 365 5.53 -29.32 0.32
CA LEU A 365 5.94 -29.19 1.70
C LEU A 365 6.12 -30.57 2.39
N GLY A 366 5.44 -31.61 1.89
CA GLY A 366 5.59 -33.00 2.36
C GLY A 366 4.90 -33.31 3.70
N ARG A 367 4.25 -32.33 4.32
CA ARG A 367 3.43 -32.44 5.55
C ARG A 367 2.40 -31.31 5.57
N ALA A 368 1.37 -31.44 6.40
CA ALA A 368 0.41 -30.36 6.61
C ALA A 368 1.12 -29.12 7.20
N PRO A 369 0.83 -27.91 6.75
CA PRO A 369 1.40 -26.70 7.34
C PRO A 369 0.81 -26.45 8.74
N ASP A 370 1.67 -26.03 9.66
CA ASP A 370 1.24 -25.55 10.97
C ASP A 370 0.78 -24.09 10.90
N VAL A 371 1.36 -23.33 9.96
CA VAL A 371 1.03 -21.93 9.69
C VAL A 371 0.97 -21.66 8.20
N VAL A 372 -0.04 -20.89 7.78
CA VAL A 372 -0.09 -20.28 6.44
C VAL A 372 -0.05 -18.77 6.57
N VAL A 373 0.86 -18.12 5.85
CA VAL A 373 1.00 -16.66 5.77
C VAL A 373 0.66 -16.20 4.37
N ALA A 374 -0.10 -15.10 4.22
CA ALA A 374 -0.40 -14.52 2.93
C ALA A 374 -0.38 -12.99 2.97
N ASP A 375 0.35 -12.34 2.05
CA ASP A 375 0.40 -10.88 1.84
C ASP A 375 -0.05 -10.52 0.42
N PRO A 376 -1.35 -10.67 0.11
CA PRO A 376 -1.86 -10.47 -1.24
C PRO A 376 -1.78 -9.00 -1.69
N PRO A 377 -1.81 -8.75 -3.02
CA PRO A 377 -1.87 -7.41 -3.56
C PRO A 377 -3.17 -6.69 -3.16
N ARG A 378 -3.29 -5.40 -3.48
CA ARG A 378 -4.47 -4.55 -3.18
C ARG A 378 -5.83 -5.16 -3.53
N ALA A 379 -5.87 -6.06 -4.49
CA ALA A 379 -7.09 -6.79 -4.85
C ALA A 379 -7.53 -7.80 -3.78
N GLY A 380 -6.67 -8.15 -2.84
CA GLY A 380 -6.82 -9.24 -1.88
C GLY A 380 -6.47 -10.59 -2.48
N ALA A 381 -6.49 -11.64 -1.65
CA ALA A 381 -6.30 -13.02 -2.07
C ALA A 381 -7.50 -13.54 -2.88
N GLY A 382 -8.68 -13.05 -2.54
CA GLY A 382 -9.94 -13.48 -3.13
C GLY A 382 -10.45 -14.79 -2.55
N ARG A 383 -11.75 -15.02 -2.76
CA ARG A 383 -12.48 -16.12 -2.12
C ARG A 383 -11.87 -17.50 -2.40
N GLN A 384 -11.49 -17.76 -3.65
CA GLN A 384 -10.97 -19.08 -4.04
C GLN A 384 -9.64 -19.41 -3.35
N VAL A 385 -8.73 -18.44 -3.25
CA VAL A 385 -7.46 -18.63 -2.54
C VAL A 385 -7.67 -18.76 -1.04
N CYS A 386 -8.57 -17.96 -0.45
CA CYS A 386 -8.93 -18.08 0.96
C CYS A 386 -9.51 -19.47 1.29
N GLU A 387 -10.40 -19.99 0.46
CA GLU A 387 -10.97 -21.34 0.62
C GLU A 387 -9.88 -22.43 0.44
N ALA A 388 -8.95 -22.25 -0.49
CA ALA A 388 -7.82 -23.17 -0.68
C ALA A 388 -6.87 -23.16 0.53
N MET A 389 -6.51 -22.00 1.06
CA MET A 389 -5.71 -21.87 2.30
C MET A 389 -6.41 -22.59 3.47
N ALA A 390 -7.71 -22.35 3.63
CA ALA A 390 -8.48 -22.97 4.71
C ALA A 390 -8.57 -24.51 4.57
N ALA A 391 -8.65 -25.02 3.34
CA ALA A 391 -8.68 -26.46 3.06
C ALA A 391 -7.39 -27.19 3.46
N LEU A 392 -6.28 -26.49 3.58
CA LEU A 392 -5.02 -27.06 4.09
C LEU A 392 -5.11 -27.48 5.55
N GLY A 393 -6.07 -26.94 6.28
CA GLY A 393 -6.34 -27.30 7.68
C GLY A 393 -5.28 -26.84 8.67
N ALA A 394 -4.44 -25.88 8.29
CA ALA A 394 -3.44 -25.31 9.20
C ALA A 394 -4.09 -24.79 10.49
N PRO A 395 -3.53 -25.05 11.67
CA PRO A 395 -4.04 -24.50 12.93
C PRO A 395 -4.09 -22.96 12.94
N ARG A 396 -3.21 -22.31 12.17
CA ARG A 396 -3.04 -20.85 12.16
C ARG A 396 -2.92 -20.30 10.74
N LEU A 397 -3.61 -19.18 10.50
CA LEU A 397 -3.48 -18.37 9.29
C LEU A 397 -3.09 -16.94 9.68
N VAL A 398 -2.20 -16.33 8.89
CA VAL A 398 -1.86 -14.90 8.99
C VAL A 398 -2.17 -14.25 7.66
N LEU A 399 -3.01 -13.22 7.67
CA LEU A 399 -3.35 -12.44 6.50
C LEU A 399 -2.87 -11.00 6.66
N VAL A 400 -2.01 -10.55 5.76
CA VAL A 400 -1.61 -9.15 5.62
C VAL A 400 -2.49 -8.49 4.56
N SER A 401 -2.89 -7.23 4.75
CA SER A 401 -3.78 -6.53 3.81
C SER A 401 -3.49 -5.04 3.78
N CYS A 402 -3.17 -4.51 2.62
CA CYS A 402 -2.96 -3.07 2.41
C CYS A 402 -4.23 -2.32 1.94
N ASP A 403 -5.35 -3.02 1.76
CA ASP A 403 -6.65 -2.46 1.40
C ASP A 403 -7.75 -2.96 2.37
N PRO A 404 -8.38 -2.08 3.16
CA PRO A 404 -9.36 -2.47 4.17
C PRO A 404 -10.60 -3.21 3.61
N ALA A 405 -11.01 -2.90 2.37
CA ALA A 405 -12.18 -3.54 1.77
C ALA A 405 -11.85 -4.95 1.26
N ALA A 406 -10.67 -5.13 0.68
CA ALA A 406 -10.17 -6.43 0.26
C ALA A 406 -9.91 -7.33 1.48
N GLY A 407 -9.21 -6.80 2.51
CA GLY A 407 -8.97 -7.53 3.76
C GLY A 407 -10.25 -7.97 4.44
N ALA A 408 -11.25 -7.10 4.56
CA ALA A 408 -12.55 -7.45 5.16
C ALA A 408 -13.27 -8.57 4.39
N ARG A 409 -13.20 -8.56 3.06
CA ARG A 409 -13.78 -9.62 2.22
C ARG A 409 -13.05 -10.95 2.40
N ASP A 410 -11.71 -10.93 2.43
CA ASP A 410 -10.90 -12.13 2.57
C ASP A 410 -11.03 -12.73 3.98
N LEU A 411 -11.05 -11.90 5.04
CA LEU A 411 -11.34 -12.32 6.42
C LEU A 411 -12.72 -12.96 6.54
N ARG A 412 -13.74 -12.39 5.88
CA ARG A 412 -15.07 -13.00 5.82
C ARG A 412 -15.04 -14.38 5.16
N ALA A 413 -14.27 -14.56 4.09
CA ALA A 413 -14.14 -15.85 3.42
C ALA A 413 -13.46 -16.88 4.32
N LEU A 414 -12.40 -16.52 5.03
CA LEU A 414 -11.71 -17.38 5.99
C LEU A 414 -12.60 -17.73 7.19
N ALA A 415 -13.35 -16.76 7.73
CA ALA A 415 -14.31 -17.01 8.80
C ALA A 415 -15.41 -17.99 8.36
N GLY A 416 -15.94 -17.84 7.14
CA GLY A 416 -16.90 -18.76 6.53
C GLY A 416 -16.35 -20.17 6.28
N ALA A 417 -15.02 -20.31 6.21
CA ALA A 417 -14.32 -21.59 6.04
C ALA A 417 -13.85 -22.22 7.38
N GLY A 418 -14.34 -21.72 8.53
CA GLY A 418 -14.13 -22.33 9.86
C GLY A 418 -12.92 -21.76 10.60
N TYR A 419 -12.46 -20.54 10.27
CA TYR A 419 -11.43 -19.86 11.04
C TYR A 419 -12.00 -18.74 11.89
N ARG A 420 -11.49 -18.59 13.09
CA ARG A 420 -11.86 -17.53 14.04
C ARG A 420 -10.75 -16.50 14.12
N LEU A 421 -11.10 -15.22 14.07
CA LEU A 421 -10.19 -14.12 14.26
C LEU A 421 -9.66 -14.13 15.70
N GLU A 422 -8.33 -14.15 15.86
CA GLU A 422 -7.63 -14.08 17.14
C GLU A 422 -7.09 -12.67 17.40
N SER A 423 -6.52 -12.03 16.38
CA SER A 423 -6.02 -10.67 16.48
C SER A 423 -6.17 -9.92 15.17
N LEU A 424 -6.29 -8.60 15.26
CA LEU A 424 -6.24 -7.68 14.13
C LEU A 424 -5.46 -6.45 14.57
N ARG A 425 -4.32 -6.22 13.95
CA ARG A 425 -3.47 -5.05 14.17
C ARG A 425 -3.32 -4.27 12.89
N ALA A 426 -3.34 -2.95 12.99
CA ALA A 426 -3.18 -2.09 11.83
C ALA A 426 -2.08 -1.04 12.07
N TRP A 427 -1.35 -0.71 11.01
CA TRP A 427 -0.16 0.12 11.06
C TRP A 427 -0.21 1.27 10.06
N ASP A 428 0.12 2.49 10.52
CA ASP A 428 0.26 3.65 9.64
C ASP A 428 1.65 3.66 8.97
N LEU A 429 1.85 2.78 7.98
CA LEU A 429 3.08 2.73 7.18
C LEU A 429 3.00 3.61 5.91
N PHE A 430 1.92 4.36 5.76
CA PHE A 430 1.72 5.30 4.66
C PHE A 430 1.20 6.64 5.18
N PRO A 431 1.98 7.33 6.03
CA PRO A 431 1.56 8.63 6.52
C PRO A 431 1.26 9.58 5.37
N HIS A 432 0.32 10.50 5.60
CA HIS A 432 -0.23 11.45 4.63
C HIS A 432 -1.05 10.85 3.49
N THR A 433 -1.33 9.54 3.54
CA THR A 433 -2.23 8.87 2.59
C THR A 433 -3.32 8.10 3.33
N HIS A 434 -4.34 7.67 2.60
CA HIS A 434 -5.41 6.82 3.12
C HIS A 434 -5.03 5.33 3.24
N HIS A 435 -3.84 4.96 2.79
CA HIS A 435 -3.36 3.58 2.85
C HIS A 435 -2.98 3.19 4.28
N VAL A 436 -3.12 1.90 4.57
CA VAL A 436 -2.83 1.29 5.88
C VAL A 436 -2.39 -0.15 5.64
N GLU A 437 -1.61 -0.70 6.56
CA GLU A 437 -1.34 -2.14 6.60
C GLU A 437 -2.09 -2.77 7.76
N ILE A 438 -2.68 -3.93 7.52
CA ILE A 438 -3.45 -4.70 8.49
C ILE A 438 -2.87 -6.10 8.54
N VAL A 439 -2.56 -6.59 9.73
CA VAL A 439 -2.14 -7.98 9.97
C VAL A 439 -3.20 -8.64 10.85
N ALA A 440 -3.78 -9.71 10.37
CA ALA A 440 -4.79 -10.50 11.08
C ALA A 440 -4.28 -11.92 11.31
N ALA A 441 -4.35 -12.40 12.55
CA ALA A 441 -4.14 -13.79 12.89
C ALA A 441 -5.48 -14.49 13.10
N LEU A 442 -5.60 -15.68 12.52
CA LEU A 442 -6.78 -16.53 12.65
C LEU A 442 -6.37 -17.92 13.12
N THR A 443 -7.22 -18.54 13.92
CA THR A 443 -7.07 -19.92 14.39
C THR A 443 -8.22 -20.76 13.87
N ARG A 444 -7.97 -22.03 13.61
CA ARG A 444 -8.99 -22.97 13.23
C ARG A 444 -9.96 -23.15 14.40
N ALA A 445 -11.28 -23.05 14.12
CA ALA A 445 -12.34 -23.18 15.11
C ALA A 445 -12.51 -24.64 15.58
#